data_eea919d8bd1850965e10bdaca77fa9f1
#
_entry.id   eea919d8bd1850965e10bdaca77fa9f1
#
_cell.length_a   1.000
_cell.length_b   1.000
_cell.length_c   1.000
_cell.angle_alpha   90.00
_cell.angle_beta   90.00
_cell.angle_gamma   90.00
#
_symmetry.space_group_name_H-M   'P 1'
#
loop_
_entity.id
_entity.type
_entity.pdbx_description
1 polymer ?
#
loop_
_entity_poly.entity_id
_entity_poly.type
_entity_poly.pdbx_seq_one_letter_code
_entity_poly.pdbx_strand_id
1 'polypeptide(L)' 'MSTVLVTGANRGLGLEFVRQYAADGWRVFAGCRDPGAAKELDRLAAASGGKVRVLAL' A
#
# COMPACT_ATOMS: atom_id res chain seq x y z
N MET A 1 -6.78 2.76 -16.12
CA MET A 1 -6.47 2.57 -14.70
C MET A 1 -4.98 2.32 -14.55
N SER A 2 -4.34 3.08 -13.69
CA SER A 2 -2.89 2.96 -13.49
C SER A 2 -2.57 2.04 -12.33
N THR A 3 -1.42 1.38 -12.41
CA THR A 3 -0.96 0.44 -11.41
C THR A 3 0.47 0.80 -11.01
N VAL A 4 0.78 0.69 -9.71
CA VAL A 4 2.11 0.99 -9.18
C VAL A 4 2.51 -0.06 -8.16
N LEU A 5 3.80 -0.36 -8.10
CA LEU A 5 4.39 -1.20 -7.06
C LEU A 5 5.26 -0.31 -6.18
N VAL A 6 5.00 -0.33 -4.88
CA VAL A 6 5.77 0.44 -3.91
C VAL A 6 6.43 -0.55 -2.95
N THR A 7 7.77 -0.53 -2.89
CA THR A 7 8.51 -1.36 -1.93
C THR A 7 8.75 -0.56 -0.66
N GLY A 8 8.96 -1.26 0.46
CA GLY A 8 9.13 -0.59 1.74
C GLY A 8 7.90 0.22 2.14
N ALA A 9 6.72 -0.30 1.84
CA ALA A 9 5.48 0.46 1.93
C ALA A 9 4.89 0.55 3.34
N ASN A 10 5.52 -0.10 4.32
CA ASN A 10 4.95 -0.20 5.67
C ASN A 10 5.21 1.04 6.53
N ARG A 11 6.03 1.98 6.09
CA ARG A 11 6.31 3.20 6.86
C ARG A 11 6.96 4.26 5.97
N GLY A 12 7.07 5.47 6.51
CA GLY A 12 7.80 6.56 5.89
C GLY A 12 7.27 6.96 4.53
N LEU A 13 8.17 7.26 3.61
CA LEU A 13 7.81 7.70 2.28
C LEU A 13 7.04 6.64 1.50
N GLY A 14 7.37 5.37 1.68
CA GLY A 14 6.66 4.29 1.00
C GLY A 14 5.19 4.25 1.36
N LEU A 15 4.89 4.36 2.65
CA LEU A 15 3.51 4.39 3.12
C LEU A 15 2.76 5.62 2.58
N GLU A 16 3.42 6.76 2.56
CA GLU A 16 2.84 7.98 2.04
C GLU A 16 2.52 7.88 0.54
N PHE A 17 3.42 7.27 -0.23
CA PHE A 17 3.16 7.04 -1.65
C PHE A 17 1.95 6.15 -1.86
N VAL A 18 1.83 5.07 -1.08
CA VAL A 18 0.67 4.19 -1.18
C VAL A 18 -0.61 4.98 -0.93
N ARG A 19 -0.61 5.80 0.11
CA ARG A 19 -1.78 6.59 0.46
C ARG A 19 -2.17 7.55 -0.67
N GLN A 20 -1.20 8.25 -1.25
CA GLN A 20 -1.47 9.21 -2.30
C GLN A 20 -1.95 8.55 -3.58
N TYR A 21 -1.28 7.47 -4.01
CA TYR A 21 -1.71 6.76 -5.22
C TYR A 21 -3.10 6.17 -5.05
N ALA A 22 -3.40 5.60 -3.89
CA ALA A 22 -4.72 5.03 -3.63
C ALA A 22 -5.79 6.12 -3.66
N ALA A 23 -5.50 7.30 -3.12
CA ALA A 23 -6.41 8.43 -3.15
C ALA A 23 -6.68 8.91 -4.58
N ASP A 24 -5.70 8.77 -5.47
CA ASP A 24 -5.83 9.12 -6.88
C ASP A 24 -6.50 8.03 -7.72
N GLY A 25 -6.91 6.94 -7.09
CA GLY A 25 -7.61 5.86 -7.78
C GLY A 25 -6.70 4.83 -8.44
N TRP A 26 -5.40 4.85 -8.15
CA TRP A 26 -4.48 3.88 -8.70
C TRP A 26 -4.64 2.53 -8.02
N ARG A 27 -4.33 1.47 -8.76
CA ARG A 27 -4.16 0.16 -8.15
C ARG A 27 -2.73 0.07 -7.62
N VAL A 28 -2.59 -0.25 -6.33
CA VAL A 28 -1.28 -0.22 -5.67
C VAL A 28 -0.92 -1.61 -5.14
N PHE A 29 0.25 -2.09 -5.51
CA PHE A 29 0.85 -3.27 -4.87
C PHE A 29 1.88 -2.76 -3.87
N ALA A 30 1.60 -2.95 -2.58
CA ALA A 30 2.40 -2.41 -1.49
C ALA A 30 3.23 -3.52 -0.88
N GLY A 31 4.53 -3.51 -1.15
CA GLY A 31 5.45 -4.54 -0.69
C GLY A 31 6.09 -4.18 0.64
N CYS A 32 6.12 -5.12 1.58
CA CYS A 32 6.84 -4.99 2.83
C CYS A 32 7.31 -6.35 3.31
N ARG A 33 8.29 -6.36 4.22
CA ARG A 33 8.86 -7.62 4.70
C ARG A 33 7.92 -8.42 5.57
N ASP A 34 7.14 -7.73 6.39
CA ASP A 34 6.25 -8.38 7.36
C ASP A 34 4.86 -7.76 7.29
N PRO A 35 4.02 -8.23 6.36
CA PRO A 35 2.67 -7.70 6.22
C PRO A 35 1.84 -7.78 7.50
N GLY A 36 2.06 -8.80 8.32
CA GLY A 36 1.30 -8.95 9.55
C GLY A 36 1.61 -7.90 10.60
N ALA A 37 2.77 -7.23 10.50
CA ALA A 37 3.16 -6.17 11.43
C ALA A 37 2.93 -4.77 10.85
N ALA A 38 2.47 -4.65 9.63
CA ALA A 38 2.28 -3.37 8.95
C ALA A 38 0.87 -2.83 9.19
N LYS A 39 0.57 -2.44 10.41
CA LYS A 39 -0.79 -2.09 10.83
C LYS A 39 -1.38 -0.92 10.06
N GLU A 40 -0.60 0.14 9.86
CA GLU A 40 -1.09 1.31 9.14
C GLU A 40 -1.34 0.98 7.67
N LEU A 41 -0.45 0.19 7.07
CA LEU A 41 -0.62 -0.24 5.70
C LEU A 41 -1.86 -1.13 5.56
N ASP A 42 -2.09 -2.02 6.53
CA ASP A 42 -3.26 -2.88 6.51
C ASP A 42 -4.56 -2.07 6.63
N ARG A 43 -4.57 -1.04 7.46
CA ARG A 43 -5.72 -0.14 7.55
C ARG A 43 -5.99 0.58 6.24
N LEU A 44 -4.92 1.05 5.62
CA LEU A 44 -5.01 1.74 4.36
C LEU A 44 -5.57 0.82 3.28
N ALA A 45 -5.09 -0.43 3.24
CA ALA A 45 -5.57 -1.42 2.30
C ALA A 45 -7.06 -1.71 2.52
N ALA A 46 -7.47 -1.87 3.78
CA ALA A 46 -8.87 -2.13 4.10
C ALA A 46 -9.78 -0.99 3.69
N ALA A 47 -9.30 0.24 3.80
CA ALA A 47 -10.08 1.43 3.45
C ALA A 47 -10.08 1.73 1.96
N SER A 48 -9.25 1.05 1.17
CA SER A 48 -9.03 1.39 -0.23
C SER A 48 -10.09 0.83 -1.18
N GLY A 49 -10.97 -0.02 -0.70
CA GLY A 49 -11.95 -0.68 -1.56
C GLY A 49 -11.33 -1.68 -2.52
N GLY A 50 -10.22 -2.28 -2.14
CA GLY A 50 -9.53 -3.29 -2.96
C GLY A 50 -8.45 -2.73 -3.87
N LYS A 51 -8.21 -1.42 -3.85
CA LYS A 51 -7.19 -0.82 -4.70
C LYS A 51 -5.76 -1.10 -4.22
N VAL A 52 -5.58 -1.26 -2.92
CA VAL A 52 -4.26 -1.54 -2.32
C VAL A 52 -4.18 -3.00 -1.94
N ARG A 53 -3.15 -3.68 -2.45
CA ARG A 53 -2.84 -5.05 -2.07
C ARG A 53 -1.48 -5.10 -1.41
N VAL A 54 -1.44 -5.72 -0.23
CA VAL A 54 -0.20 -5.84 0.54
C VAL A 54 0.48 -7.14 0.18
N LEU A 55 1.77 -7.05 -0.16
CA LEU A 55 2.56 -8.20 -0.57
C LEU A 55 3.78 -8.35 0.34
N ALA A 56 4.16 -9.59 0.63
CA ALA A 56 5.42 -9.89 1.32
C ALA A 56 6.54 -9.89 0.29
N LEU A 57 7.51 -9.03 0.49
CA LEU A 57 8.67 -8.91 -0.39
C LEU A 57 9.98 -9.05 0.36
#